data_c9b98a104167b0f945c704f2444c67fd
#
_entry.id   c9b98a104167b0f945c704f2444c67fd
#
_cell.length_a   1.000
_cell.length_b   1.000
_cell.length_c   1.000
_cell.angle_alpha   90.00
_cell.angle_beta   90.00
_cell.angle_gamma   90.00
#
_symmetry.space_group_name_H-M   'P 1'
#
loop_
_entity.id
_entity.type
_entity.pdbx_description
1 polymer ?
#
loop_
_entity_poly.entity_id
_entity_poly.type
_entity_poly.pdbx_seq_one_letter_code
_entity_poly.pdbx_strand_id
1 'polypeptide(L)'
;MSFFKAYDMRGTFGVDFDLETVYKVGRALPGVIQNANRANQANPADEKPRILVGRDCRTTSEDVRNALVKGLEEAGAEVTDLGLCTTPMVYFFTAEDDYDGSVMITASHNPPSDNGLKVSMRTALPVGYANGLNEVEKIVRSLDCSISDAKAGEPGAVAQMAESARSRYVDWQRQSNSRTIRTIERLRFAVDCSNGMASLLVHELFPSAVIVNDTLDGTFPNHSPNPLKAEAREQIAALVREKGLDCGVIFDGDADRCMFVDEKGEFVQPDYLIPVVAKATMRGGEDVRRETEDQGKDERRETLDSGLKSQVSRPRVIHDVRTSRGAIEEIRRMGCEPVMVPVGHAFAKPILRETGAVCGGELAGHYYFSEFHGCDSGVLAALRILGEVAKAKANGKTFSQMMQPISGVYANSGEMNFKVEDKDAAIARVLASAAASLPPPVSRSEIDGIRIEYDEGWVNIRKSNTEPYLRLIVECDTAERLGAWTGILKGAINDEK
;
A
#
# COMPACT_ATOMS: atom_id res chain seq x y z
N MET A 1 -19.95 -14.19 6.77
CA MET A 1 -18.58 -14.12 6.22
C MET A 1 -17.61 -14.05 7.38
N SER A 2 -16.42 -14.61 7.29
CA SER A 2 -15.47 -14.54 8.40
C SER A 2 -14.85 -13.14 8.46
N PHE A 3 -14.72 -12.58 9.66
CA PHE A 3 -14.00 -11.34 9.95
C PHE A 3 -12.49 -11.48 9.62
N PHE A 4 -11.94 -12.66 9.82
CA PHE A 4 -10.56 -12.99 9.49
C PHE A 4 -10.39 -13.20 7.98
N LYS A 5 -9.64 -12.34 7.31
CA LYS A 5 -9.35 -12.37 5.88
C LYS A 5 -7.92 -12.84 5.60
N ALA A 6 -7.56 -12.96 4.33
CA ALA A 6 -6.23 -13.41 3.95
C ALA A 6 -5.09 -12.51 4.46
N TYR A 7 -5.31 -11.20 4.55
CA TYR A 7 -4.27 -10.20 4.84
C TYR A 7 -4.44 -9.45 6.16
N ASP A 8 -5.67 -9.34 6.65
CA ASP A 8 -6.07 -8.59 7.83
C ASP A 8 -7.38 -9.13 8.43
N MET A 9 -7.88 -8.48 9.45
CA MET A 9 -9.23 -8.70 9.97
C MET A 9 -10.09 -7.52 9.53
N ARG A 10 -11.20 -7.79 8.81
CA ARG A 10 -12.04 -6.74 8.25
C ARG A 10 -13.47 -7.20 8.01
N GLY A 11 -14.44 -6.31 8.28
CA GLY A 11 -15.85 -6.59 8.03
C GLY A 11 -16.75 -5.43 8.45
N THR A 12 -18.06 -5.61 8.26
CA THR A 12 -19.08 -4.66 8.69
C THR A 12 -19.27 -4.78 10.21
N PHE A 13 -19.03 -3.67 10.92
CA PHE A 13 -19.17 -3.64 12.38
C PHE A 13 -20.62 -3.89 12.80
N GLY A 14 -20.81 -4.74 13.81
CA GLY A 14 -22.13 -5.17 14.28
C GLY A 14 -22.77 -6.29 13.44
N VAL A 15 -22.14 -6.71 12.32
CA VAL A 15 -22.62 -7.79 11.46
C VAL A 15 -21.61 -8.92 11.35
N ASP A 16 -20.38 -8.60 10.91
CA ASP A 16 -19.30 -9.59 10.75
C ASP A 16 -18.49 -9.76 12.05
N PHE A 17 -18.45 -8.72 12.89
CA PHE A 17 -17.76 -8.70 14.19
C PHE A 17 -18.34 -7.61 15.10
N ASP A 18 -18.03 -7.70 16.38
CA ASP A 18 -18.48 -6.82 17.46
C ASP A 18 -17.33 -6.51 18.45
N LEU A 19 -17.61 -5.71 19.49
CA LEU A 19 -16.63 -5.36 20.51
C LEU A 19 -16.16 -6.57 21.33
N GLU A 20 -17.01 -7.57 21.52
CA GLU A 20 -16.67 -8.82 22.19
C GLU A 20 -15.60 -9.58 21.40
N THR A 21 -15.78 -9.67 20.08
CA THR A 21 -14.81 -10.28 19.15
C THR A 21 -13.49 -9.54 19.21
N VAL A 22 -13.50 -8.20 19.16
CA VAL A 22 -12.30 -7.36 19.22
C VAL A 22 -11.55 -7.53 20.56
N TYR A 23 -12.26 -7.55 21.66
CA TYR A 23 -11.68 -7.82 22.99
C TYR A 23 -10.98 -9.18 23.03
N LYS A 24 -11.62 -10.23 22.51
CA LYS A 24 -11.02 -11.56 22.43
C LYS A 24 -9.80 -11.60 21.52
N VAL A 25 -9.81 -10.82 20.42
CA VAL A 25 -8.61 -10.63 19.58
C VAL A 25 -7.48 -10.00 20.41
N GLY A 26 -7.76 -8.94 21.18
CA GLY A 26 -6.80 -8.32 22.10
C GLY A 26 -6.22 -9.32 23.10
N ARG A 27 -7.04 -10.22 23.62
CA ARG A 27 -6.60 -11.31 24.53
C ARG A 27 -5.68 -12.33 23.86
N ALA A 28 -5.87 -12.58 22.58
CA ALA A 28 -5.11 -13.59 21.81
C ALA A 28 -3.79 -13.07 21.24
N LEU A 29 -3.76 -11.80 20.80
CA LEU A 29 -2.65 -11.24 20.03
C LEU A 29 -1.28 -11.28 20.73
N PRO A 30 -1.13 -10.90 22.03
CA PRO A 30 0.18 -10.85 22.67
C PRO A 30 0.92 -12.18 22.62
N GLY A 31 0.23 -13.30 22.89
CA GLY A 31 0.80 -14.63 22.82
C GLY A 31 1.21 -15.04 21.40
N VAL A 32 0.40 -14.71 20.40
CA VAL A 32 0.71 -15.02 19.00
C VAL A 32 1.90 -14.21 18.51
N ILE A 33 1.96 -12.90 18.81
CA ILE A 33 3.07 -12.01 18.45
C ILE A 33 4.37 -12.48 19.11
N GLN A 34 4.35 -12.78 20.41
CA GLN A 34 5.54 -13.29 21.12
C GLN A 34 6.05 -14.60 20.50
N ASN A 35 5.16 -15.55 20.21
CA ASN A 35 5.55 -16.83 19.61
C ASN A 35 6.16 -16.63 18.21
N ALA A 36 5.61 -15.75 17.40
CA ALA A 36 6.14 -15.42 16.08
C ALA A 36 7.51 -14.73 16.18
N ASN A 37 7.68 -13.77 17.10
CA ASN A 37 8.97 -13.10 17.32
C ASN A 37 10.05 -14.05 17.84
N ARG A 38 9.70 -15.00 18.73
CA ARG A 38 10.63 -16.05 19.20
C ARG A 38 11.08 -16.96 18.07
N ALA A 39 10.18 -17.36 17.18
CA ALA A 39 10.53 -18.18 16.01
C ALA A 39 11.53 -17.46 15.10
N ASN A 40 11.50 -16.13 15.07
CA ASN A 40 12.41 -15.26 14.31
C ASN A 40 13.64 -14.81 15.12
N GLN A 41 13.91 -15.39 16.30
CA GLN A 41 15.01 -15.08 17.23
C GLN A 41 15.04 -13.60 17.71
N ALA A 42 13.91 -12.94 17.77
CA ALA A 42 13.82 -11.49 17.95
C ALA A 42 13.54 -11.02 19.38
N ASN A 43 13.32 -11.92 20.39
CA ASN A 43 13.00 -11.45 21.76
C ASN A 43 13.46 -12.40 22.88
N PRO A 44 13.96 -11.88 24.03
CA PRO A 44 14.17 -12.64 25.27
C PRO A 44 12.83 -13.12 25.86
N ALA A 45 12.85 -14.28 26.49
CA ALA A 45 11.66 -15.07 26.85
C ALA A 45 10.74 -14.49 27.92
N ASP A 46 11.12 -13.43 28.66
CA ASP A 46 10.47 -13.02 29.93
C ASP A 46 9.95 -11.58 29.99
N GLU A 47 10.02 -10.81 28.92
CA GLU A 47 9.51 -9.44 28.91
C GLU A 47 8.06 -9.37 28.42
N LYS A 48 7.29 -8.44 29.02
CA LYS A 48 5.93 -8.13 28.56
C LYS A 48 5.98 -7.62 27.12
N PRO A 49 5.14 -8.13 26.20
CA PRO A 49 5.15 -7.64 24.83
C PRO A 49 4.70 -6.18 24.78
N ARG A 50 5.50 -5.35 24.11
CA ARG A 50 5.20 -3.93 23.85
C ARG A 50 4.42 -3.83 22.55
N ILE A 51 3.17 -3.41 22.63
CA ILE A 51 2.26 -3.36 21.48
C ILE A 51 1.81 -1.92 21.22
N LEU A 52 2.03 -1.45 20.02
CA LEU A 52 1.59 -0.15 19.54
C LEU A 52 0.19 -0.26 18.96
N VAL A 53 -0.71 0.67 19.30
CA VAL A 53 -2.06 0.76 18.75
C VAL A 53 -2.25 2.13 18.11
N GLY A 54 -2.88 2.16 16.95
CA GLY A 54 -3.32 3.38 16.29
C GLY A 54 -4.71 3.19 15.67
N ARG A 55 -5.39 4.28 15.35
CA ARG A 55 -6.71 4.22 14.72
C ARG A 55 -6.94 5.29 13.67
N ASP A 56 -7.84 4.99 12.74
CA ASP A 56 -8.37 5.97 11.80
C ASP A 56 -9.56 6.77 12.39
N CYS A 57 -10.15 7.63 11.57
CA CYS A 57 -11.26 8.50 11.96
C CYS A 57 -12.64 7.86 11.84
N ARG A 58 -12.79 6.57 11.53
CA ARG A 58 -14.09 5.90 11.43
C ARG A 58 -14.86 5.99 12.73
N THR A 59 -16.17 6.13 12.60
CA THR A 59 -17.06 6.38 13.75
C THR A 59 -17.00 5.29 14.81
N THR A 60 -16.65 4.07 14.45
CA THR A 60 -16.53 2.92 15.36
C THR A 60 -15.10 2.67 15.86
N SER A 61 -14.08 3.38 15.31
CA SER A 61 -12.67 3.09 15.61
C SER A 61 -12.31 3.33 17.07
N GLU A 62 -12.95 4.27 17.75
CA GLU A 62 -12.70 4.53 19.17
C GLU A 62 -13.21 3.40 20.06
N ASP A 63 -14.44 2.91 19.83
CA ASP A 63 -15.00 1.79 20.58
C ASP A 63 -14.19 0.50 20.34
N VAL A 64 -13.82 0.24 19.08
CA VAL A 64 -12.95 -0.87 18.69
C VAL A 64 -11.60 -0.77 19.40
N ARG A 65 -11.00 0.42 19.47
CA ARG A 65 -9.74 0.67 20.20
C ARG A 65 -9.88 0.36 21.69
N ASN A 66 -10.95 0.82 22.32
CA ASN A 66 -11.17 0.60 23.76
C ASN A 66 -11.28 -0.91 24.08
N ALA A 67 -12.03 -1.66 23.28
CA ALA A 67 -12.16 -3.10 23.44
C ALA A 67 -10.83 -3.83 23.20
N LEU A 68 -10.09 -3.46 22.14
CA LEU A 68 -8.80 -4.05 21.80
C LEU A 68 -7.76 -3.83 22.92
N VAL A 69 -7.57 -2.58 23.34
CA VAL A 69 -6.57 -2.19 24.37
C VAL A 69 -6.85 -2.93 25.66
N LYS A 70 -8.10 -2.99 26.10
CA LYS A 70 -8.48 -3.75 27.28
C LYS A 70 -8.05 -5.22 27.18
N GLY A 71 -8.33 -5.85 26.03
CA GLY A 71 -7.93 -7.24 25.81
C GLY A 71 -6.41 -7.44 25.84
N LEU A 72 -5.65 -6.53 25.21
CA LEU A 72 -4.19 -6.55 25.18
C LEU A 72 -3.58 -6.42 26.59
N GLU A 73 -4.05 -5.44 27.38
CA GLU A 73 -3.57 -5.18 28.75
C GLU A 73 -3.87 -6.35 29.68
N GLU A 74 -5.10 -6.91 29.62
CA GLU A 74 -5.48 -8.08 30.41
C GLU A 74 -4.72 -9.36 30.00
N ALA A 75 -4.21 -9.42 28.76
CA ALA A 75 -3.29 -10.47 28.32
C ALA A 75 -1.83 -10.21 28.72
N GLY A 76 -1.56 -9.11 29.44
CA GLY A 76 -0.24 -8.78 29.98
C GLY A 76 0.64 -7.96 29.05
N ALA A 77 0.12 -7.41 27.97
CA ALA A 77 0.88 -6.51 27.10
C ALA A 77 1.07 -5.13 27.74
N GLU A 78 2.18 -4.47 27.41
CA GLU A 78 2.37 -3.04 27.56
C GLU A 78 1.89 -2.33 26.30
N VAL A 79 0.84 -1.53 26.43
CA VAL A 79 0.19 -0.89 25.28
C VAL A 79 0.57 0.59 25.18
N THR A 80 1.03 1.00 24.01
CA THR A 80 1.19 2.40 23.65
C THR A 80 0.16 2.77 22.60
N ASP A 81 -0.61 3.82 22.83
CA ASP A 81 -1.68 4.27 21.94
C ASP A 81 -1.30 5.59 21.26
N LEU A 82 -1.19 5.55 19.93
CA LEU A 82 -0.94 6.73 19.09
C LEU A 82 -2.20 7.58 18.84
N GLY A 83 -3.38 7.10 19.23
CA GLY A 83 -4.64 7.78 18.90
C GLY A 83 -4.92 7.81 17.40
N LEU A 84 -5.37 8.96 16.90
CA LEU A 84 -5.59 9.19 15.46
C LEU A 84 -4.26 9.29 14.73
N CYS A 85 -4.01 8.38 13.80
CA CYS A 85 -2.78 8.35 13.00
C CYS A 85 -3.02 7.69 11.64
N THR A 86 -2.07 7.82 10.72
CA THR A 86 -2.07 7.07 9.46
C THR A 86 -1.52 5.65 9.67
N THR A 87 -1.92 4.72 8.81
CA THR A 87 -1.32 3.37 8.79
C THR A 87 0.21 3.40 8.65
N PRO A 88 0.82 4.22 7.76
CA PRO A 88 2.27 4.37 7.71
C PRO A 88 2.93 4.87 9.00
N MET A 89 2.26 5.73 9.80
CA MET A 89 2.78 6.12 11.12
C MET A 89 2.90 4.93 12.06
N VAL A 90 1.90 4.03 12.08
CA VAL A 90 1.98 2.81 12.89
C VAL A 90 3.16 1.95 12.47
N TYR A 91 3.37 1.76 11.16
CA TYR A 91 4.54 1.00 10.67
C TYR A 91 5.87 1.64 11.07
N PHE A 92 5.97 2.96 10.90
CA PHE A 92 7.15 3.72 11.26
C PHE A 92 7.53 3.51 12.73
N PHE A 93 6.62 3.78 13.65
CA PHE A 93 6.91 3.65 15.07
C PHE A 93 7.07 2.21 15.53
N THR A 94 6.39 1.24 14.91
CA THR A 94 6.62 -0.18 15.19
C THR A 94 8.07 -0.58 14.95
N ALA A 95 8.67 -0.07 13.89
CA ALA A 95 10.04 -0.40 13.52
C ALA A 95 11.08 0.49 14.22
N GLU A 96 10.86 1.82 14.28
CA GLU A 96 11.83 2.77 14.86
C GLU A 96 11.96 2.67 16.39
N ASP A 97 10.85 2.42 17.09
CA ASP A 97 10.81 2.37 18.56
C ASP A 97 10.81 0.93 19.09
N ASP A 98 11.08 -0.03 18.21
CA ASP A 98 11.32 -1.44 18.53
C ASP A 98 10.17 -2.10 19.32
N TYR A 99 8.91 -1.84 18.89
CA TYR A 99 7.75 -2.54 19.42
C TYR A 99 7.74 -4.00 18.95
N ASP A 100 7.24 -4.89 19.81
CA ASP A 100 7.09 -6.31 19.48
C ASP A 100 6.01 -6.56 18.43
N GLY A 101 5.04 -5.67 18.35
CA GLY A 101 4.01 -5.67 17.34
C GLY A 101 3.15 -4.44 17.40
N SER A 102 2.24 -4.34 16.45
CA SER A 102 1.30 -3.24 16.39
C SER A 102 -0.04 -3.62 15.78
N VAL A 103 -1.05 -2.81 16.10
CA VAL A 103 -2.39 -2.93 15.50
C VAL A 103 -2.84 -1.56 15.02
N MET A 104 -3.12 -1.43 13.72
CA MET A 104 -3.83 -0.29 13.16
C MET A 104 -5.30 -0.63 13.01
N ILE A 105 -6.16 0.14 13.66
CA ILE A 105 -7.62 0.03 13.59
C ILE A 105 -8.10 0.83 12.39
N THR A 106 -8.49 0.14 11.34
CA THR A 106 -8.92 0.74 10.07
C THR A 106 -9.53 -0.30 9.15
N ALA A 107 -10.41 0.12 8.26
CA ALA A 107 -10.83 -0.64 7.09
C ALA A 107 -10.31 0.01 5.79
N SER A 108 -9.29 0.91 5.87
CA SER A 108 -8.65 1.59 4.74
C SER A 108 -9.70 2.25 3.82
N HIS A 109 -9.87 1.75 2.61
CA HIS A 109 -10.75 2.27 1.57
C HIS A 109 -12.17 1.68 1.56
N ASN A 110 -12.51 0.82 2.51
CA ASN A 110 -13.85 0.22 2.58
C ASN A 110 -14.94 1.25 2.97
N PRO A 111 -16.23 0.94 2.74
CA PRO A 111 -17.33 1.81 3.16
C PRO A 111 -17.28 2.23 4.64
N PRO A 112 -18.00 3.31 5.03
CA PRO A 112 -18.02 3.80 6.41
C PRO A 112 -18.49 2.78 7.46
N SER A 113 -19.36 1.84 7.07
CA SER A 113 -19.88 0.78 7.92
C SER A 113 -18.87 -0.28 8.30
N ASP A 114 -17.76 -0.36 7.57
CA ASP A 114 -16.73 -1.36 7.79
C ASP A 114 -15.66 -0.83 8.75
N ASN A 115 -15.06 -1.75 9.50
CA ASN A 115 -13.85 -1.50 10.27
C ASN A 115 -12.97 -2.77 10.27
N GLY A 116 -11.79 -2.69 10.90
CA GLY A 116 -10.87 -3.82 10.89
C GLY A 116 -9.60 -3.56 11.68
N LEU A 117 -8.72 -4.55 11.65
CA LEU A 117 -7.44 -4.55 12.36
C LEU A 117 -6.34 -5.03 11.41
N LYS A 118 -5.37 -4.15 11.12
CA LYS A 118 -4.12 -4.53 10.47
C LYS A 118 -3.08 -4.80 11.56
N VAL A 119 -2.58 -6.03 11.63
CA VAL A 119 -1.62 -6.47 12.63
C VAL A 119 -0.24 -6.57 12.02
N SER A 120 0.75 -6.10 12.76
CA SER A 120 2.16 -6.28 12.41
C SER A 120 2.95 -6.85 13.58
N MET A 121 3.97 -7.65 13.29
CA MET A 121 5.03 -8.06 14.20
C MET A 121 6.14 -7.01 14.26
N ARG A 122 7.18 -7.28 15.04
CA ARG A 122 8.42 -6.49 15.11
C ARG A 122 8.90 -6.09 13.70
N THR A 123 9.49 -4.91 13.58
CA THR A 123 9.91 -4.30 12.30
C THR A 123 8.77 -4.07 11.30
N ALA A 124 7.53 -3.97 11.77
CA ALA A 124 6.33 -3.81 10.95
C ALA A 124 6.10 -4.91 9.89
N LEU A 125 6.48 -6.16 10.20
CA LEU A 125 6.15 -7.32 9.36
C LEU A 125 4.66 -7.64 9.46
N PRO A 126 3.93 -7.74 8.34
CA PRO A 126 2.48 -7.97 8.37
C PRO A 126 2.13 -9.36 8.88
N VAL A 127 1.06 -9.44 9.67
CA VAL A 127 0.43 -10.70 10.10
C VAL A 127 -0.81 -10.94 9.28
N GLY A 128 -0.74 -11.89 8.36
CA GLY A 128 -1.87 -12.39 7.59
C GLY A 128 -2.41 -13.71 8.13
N TYR A 129 -3.41 -14.27 7.44
CA TYR A 129 -4.05 -15.52 7.87
C TYR A 129 -3.07 -16.69 7.91
N ALA A 130 -2.19 -16.82 6.92
CA ALA A 130 -1.25 -17.92 6.81
C ALA A 130 -0.10 -17.88 7.84
N ASN A 131 0.18 -16.72 8.45
CA ASN A 131 1.34 -16.54 9.34
C ASN A 131 0.99 -15.95 10.72
N GLY A 132 -0.26 -16.14 11.21
CA GLY A 132 -0.63 -15.78 12.57
C GLY A 132 -2.10 -15.54 12.83
N LEU A 133 -2.87 -14.91 11.92
CA LEU A 133 -4.30 -14.64 12.16
C LEU A 133 -5.15 -15.91 12.27
N ASN A 134 -4.76 -17.02 11.64
CA ASN A 134 -5.39 -18.32 11.83
C ASN A 134 -5.28 -18.83 13.28
N GLU A 135 -4.17 -18.57 13.96
CA GLU A 135 -3.99 -18.91 15.37
C GLU A 135 -4.81 -17.98 16.27
N VAL A 136 -4.81 -16.68 15.94
CA VAL A 136 -5.69 -15.71 16.63
C VAL A 136 -7.15 -16.16 16.54
N GLU A 137 -7.64 -16.54 15.34
CA GLU A 137 -9.01 -16.99 15.15
C GLU A 137 -9.33 -18.24 16.00
N LYS A 138 -8.43 -19.22 16.05
CA LYS A 138 -8.61 -20.42 16.89
C LYS A 138 -8.76 -20.08 18.37
N ILE A 139 -7.88 -19.21 18.87
CA ILE A 139 -7.92 -18.74 20.28
C ILE A 139 -9.23 -18.01 20.52
N VAL A 140 -9.58 -17.02 19.69
CA VAL A 140 -10.81 -16.21 19.81
C VAL A 140 -12.05 -17.09 19.89
N ARG A 141 -12.13 -18.15 19.06
CA ARG A 141 -13.24 -19.11 19.07
C ARG A 141 -13.30 -19.97 20.34
N SER A 142 -12.18 -20.17 21.02
CA SER A 142 -12.10 -20.99 22.24
C SER A 142 -12.26 -20.19 23.52
N LEU A 143 -12.14 -18.86 23.48
CA LEU A 143 -12.25 -18.01 24.64
C LEU A 143 -13.70 -17.88 25.10
N ASP A 144 -13.97 -18.34 26.33
CA ASP A 144 -15.22 -18.11 27.05
C ASP A 144 -15.02 -16.94 28.03
N CYS A 145 -15.03 -15.73 27.48
CA CYS A 145 -14.92 -14.49 28.26
C CYS A 145 -15.77 -13.39 27.61
N SER A 146 -16.26 -12.48 28.41
CA SER A 146 -17.03 -11.32 27.95
C SER A 146 -16.33 -10.01 28.28
N ILE A 147 -16.57 -9.00 27.48
CA ILE A 147 -16.14 -7.65 27.75
C ILE A 147 -17.07 -7.04 28.79
N SER A 148 -16.61 -6.87 30.04
CA SER A 148 -17.33 -6.14 31.06
C SER A 148 -16.65 -4.78 31.26
N ASP A 149 -17.34 -3.70 30.88
CA ASP A 149 -16.93 -2.30 31.10
C ASP A 149 -15.48 -1.93 30.66
N ALA A 150 -15.24 -1.92 29.37
CA ALA A 150 -14.02 -1.33 28.83
C ALA A 150 -13.96 0.17 29.23
N LYS A 151 -12.99 0.55 30.06
CA LYS A 151 -12.71 1.96 30.33
C LYS A 151 -11.69 2.49 29.34
N ALA A 152 -12.01 3.63 28.73
CA ALA A 152 -11.04 4.38 27.94
C ALA A 152 -9.87 4.83 28.85
N GLY A 153 -8.63 4.80 28.31
CA GLY A 153 -7.51 5.48 28.95
C GLY A 153 -7.78 6.99 29.05
N GLU A 154 -7.00 7.71 29.85
CA GLU A 154 -7.20 9.14 30.03
C GLU A 154 -6.98 9.90 28.71
N PRO A 155 -7.99 10.66 28.20
CA PRO A 155 -7.93 11.29 26.88
C PRO A 155 -6.74 12.24 26.69
N GLY A 156 -6.27 12.86 27.76
CA GLY A 156 -5.15 13.80 27.70
C GLY A 156 -3.80 13.17 27.37
N ALA A 157 -3.51 11.99 27.91
CA ALA A 157 -2.25 11.28 27.66
C ALA A 157 -2.16 10.78 26.19
N VAL A 158 -3.27 10.24 25.67
CA VAL A 158 -3.36 9.78 24.28
C VAL A 158 -3.19 10.94 23.28
N ALA A 159 -3.87 12.07 23.52
CA ALA A 159 -3.79 13.24 22.65
C ALA A 159 -2.38 13.83 22.61
N GLN A 160 -1.68 13.92 23.73
CA GLN A 160 -0.31 14.44 23.80
C GLN A 160 0.68 13.50 23.08
N MET A 161 0.50 12.20 23.19
CA MET A 161 1.33 11.22 22.49
C MET A 161 1.10 11.29 20.97
N ALA A 162 -0.15 11.39 20.53
CA ALA A 162 -0.51 11.53 19.12
C ALA A 162 0.15 12.74 18.47
N GLU A 163 0.16 13.89 19.13
CA GLU A 163 0.77 15.13 18.62
C GLU A 163 2.29 15.00 18.52
N SER A 164 2.97 14.46 19.53
CA SER A 164 4.42 14.28 19.50
C SER A 164 4.85 13.25 18.45
N ALA A 165 4.09 12.17 18.29
CA ALA A 165 4.32 11.16 17.25
C ALA A 165 4.12 11.76 15.84
N ARG A 166 3.04 12.54 15.64
CA ARG A 166 2.81 13.22 14.36
C ARG A 166 3.97 14.14 14.01
N SER A 167 4.40 15.01 14.93
CA SER A 167 5.52 15.93 14.71
C SER A 167 6.81 15.20 14.36
N ARG A 168 7.15 14.13 15.10
CA ARG A 168 8.33 13.29 14.82
C ARG A 168 8.26 12.63 13.45
N TYR A 169 7.10 12.13 13.04
CA TYR A 169 6.91 11.52 11.71
C TYR A 169 7.02 12.55 10.58
N VAL A 170 6.42 13.74 10.77
CA VAL A 170 6.55 14.85 9.82
C VAL A 170 7.99 15.32 9.69
N ASP A 171 8.71 15.44 10.80
CA ASP A 171 10.13 15.83 10.79
C ASP A 171 10.99 14.80 10.04
N TRP A 172 10.73 13.50 10.25
CA TRP A 172 11.38 12.45 9.48
C TRP A 172 11.10 12.58 7.99
N GLN A 173 9.85 12.80 7.59
CA GLN A 173 9.46 13.03 6.19
C GLN A 173 10.17 14.25 5.60
N ARG A 174 10.23 15.36 6.34
CA ARG A 174 10.89 16.58 5.92
C ARG A 174 12.40 16.40 5.75
N GLN A 175 13.05 15.73 6.67
CA GLN A 175 14.50 15.47 6.61
C GLN A 175 14.84 14.55 5.43
N SER A 176 14.15 13.41 5.32
CA SER A 176 14.36 12.43 4.24
C SER A 176 14.00 12.97 2.84
N ASN A 177 13.16 14.00 2.75
CA ASN A 177 12.66 14.55 1.49
C ASN A 177 12.91 16.05 1.31
N SER A 178 13.85 16.65 2.05
CA SER A 178 14.06 18.10 2.09
C SER A 178 14.24 18.75 0.72
N ARG A 179 15.03 18.12 -0.16
CA ARG A 179 15.25 18.58 -1.54
C ARG A 179 13.97 18.46 -2.39
N THR A 180 13.26 17.34 -2.23
CA THR A 180 12.00 17.08 -2.94
C THR A 180 10.94 18.12 -2.55
N ILE A 181 10.77 18.39 -1.26
CA ILE A 181 9.81 19.38 -0.75
C ILE A 181 10.08 20.77 -1.36
N ARG A 182 11.34 21.23 -1.37
CA ARG A 182 11.72 22.49 -2.05
C ARG A 182 11.45 22.49 -3.56
N THR A 183 11.55 21.32 -4.19
CA THR A 183 11.33 21.19 -5.64
C THR A 183 9.85 21.26 -5.98
N ILE A 184 8.98 20.62 -5.18
CA ILE A 184 7.52 20.59 -5.41
C ILE A 184 6.84 21.95 -5.13
N GLU A 185 7.46 22.88 -4.41
CA GLU A 185 6.97 24.25 -4.25
C GLU A 185 6.78 24.99 -5.60
N ARG A 186 7.43 24.51 -6.66
CA ARG A 186 7.30 25.06 -8.03
C ARG A 186 6.12 24.47 -8.80
N LEU A 187 5.45 23.44 -8.25
CA LEU A 187 4.25 22.87 -8.81
C LEU A 187 3.01 23.62 -8.34
N ARG A 188 2.00 23.66 -9.19
CA ARG A 188 0.63 23.99 -8.85
C ARG A 188 -0.16 22.68 -8.84
N PHE A 189 -0.49 22.16 -7.69
CA PHE A 189 -1.16 20.86 -7.58
C PHE A 189 -2.24 20.86 -6.51
N ALA A 190 -3.14 19.89 -6.61
CA ALA A 190 -4.17 19.65 -5.61
C ALA A 190 -3.86 18.40 -4.79
N VAL A 191 -4.35 18.38 -3.55
CA VAL A 191 -4.33 17.22 -2.65
C VAL A 191 -5.73 16.97 -2.15
N ASP A 192 -6.22 15.76 -2.32
CA ASP A 192 -7.49 15.28 -1.79
C ASP A 192 -7.22 14.26 -0.67
N CYS A 193 -7.68 14.59 0.54
CA CYS A 193 -7.48 13.75 1.73
C CYS A 193 -8.59 12.71 1.91
N SER A 194 -9.63 12.68 1.05
CA SER A 194 -10.78 11.78 1.16
C SER A 194 -11.48 11.81 2.55
N ASN A 195 -11.46 12.93 3.25
CA ASN A 195 -11.87 13.06 4.66
C ASN A 195 -11.15 12.08 5.61
N GLY A 196 -10.02 11.52 5.18
CA GLY A 196 -9.24 10.48 5.84
C GLY A 196 -7.98 11.00 6.51
N MET A 197 -7.14 10.05 6.89
CA MET A 197 -6.01 10.29 7.79
C MET A 197 -4.86 11.09 7.18
N ALA A 198 -4.78 11.25 5.85
CA ALA A 198 -3.82 12.15 5.20
C ALA A 198 -3.95 13.59 5.68
N SER A 199 -5.15 14.01 6.11
CA SER A 199 -5.44 15.35 6.67
C SER A 199 -4.52 15.76 7.82
N LEU A 200 -4.00 14.79 8.58
CA LEU A 200 -3.07 15.04 9.68
C LEU A 200 -1.69 15.56 9.25
N LEU A 201 -1.31 15.33 7.98
CA LEU A 201 0.07 15.49 7.50
C LEU A 201 0.20 16.51 6.36
N VAL A 202 -0.86 16.67 5.54
CA VAL A 202 -0.77 17.34 4.24
C VAL A 202 -0.44 18.83 4.35
N HIS A 203 -0.99 19.54 5.35
CA HIS A 203 -0.71 20.97 5.54
C HIS A 203 0.76 21.25 5.84
N GLU A 204 1.42 20.32 6.52
CA GLU A 204 2.83 20.45 6.87
C GLU A 204 3.78 19.99 5.75
N LEU A 205 3.37 18.98 4.98
CA LEU A 205 4.23 18.37 3.94
C LEU A 205 3.99 18.95 2.53
N PHE A 206 2.80 19.50 2.29
CA PHE A 206 2.41 20.09 0.99
C PHE A 206 1.84 21.52 1.14
N PRO A 207 2.58 22.46 1.74
CA PRO A 207 2.05 23.78 2.10
C PRO A 207 1.63 24.64 0.90
N SER A 208 2.11 24.33 -0.31
CA SER A 208 1.73 25.02 -1.56
C SER A 208 0.55 24.39 -2.30
N ALA A 209 0.01 23.27 -1.81
CA ALA A 209 -1.08 22.55 -2.46
C ALA A 209 -2.44 23.22 -2.27
N VAL A 210 -3.35 23.05 -3.24
CA VAL A 210 -4.78 23.27 -3.05
C VAL A 210 -5.35 22.03 -2.38
N ILE A 211 -5.62 22.09 -1.07
CA ILE A 211 -6.08 20.94 -0.28
C ILE A 211 -7.60 20.93 -0.24
N VAL A 212 -8.21 19.75 -0.43
CA VAL A 212 -9.64 19.50 -0.32
C VAL A 212 -9.91 18.26 0.53
N ASN A 213 -11.13 18.18 1.08
CA ASN A 213 -11.60 17.06 1.90
C ASN A 213 -10.68 16.74 3.08
N ASP A 214 -10.08 17.77 3.69
CA ASP A 214 -9.08 17.67 4.78
C ASP A 214 -9.70 17.69 6.19
N THR A 215 -11.01 17.75 6.29
CA THR A 215 -11.71 17.54 7.57
C THR A 215 -11.85 16.04 7.82
N LEU A 216 -11.32 15.56 8.94
CA LEU A 216 -11.46 14.17 9.36
C LEU A 216 -12.94 13.85 9.61
N ASP A 217 -13.49 12.92 8.82
CA ASP A 217 -14.87 12.46 8.97
C ASP A 217 -14.99 11.00 8.52
N GLY A 218 -15.16 10.09 9.48
CA GLY A 218 -15.28 8.65 9.25
C GLY A 218 -16.54 8.22 8.49
N THR A 219 -17.45 9.15 8.17
CA THR A 219 -18.60 8.90 7.29
C THR A 219 -18.25 9.11 5.80
N PHE A 220 -17.09 9.73 5.51
CA PHE A 220 -16.60 10.03 4.15
C PHE A 220 -17.65 10.73 3.28
N PRO A 221 -18.13 11.93 3.70
CA PRO A 221 -19.33 12.55 3.11
C PRO A 221 -19.16 13.04 1.68
N ASN A 222 -17.93 13.33 1.23
CA ASN A 222 -17.71 13.96 -0.07
C ASN A 222 -17.61 12.92 -1.20
N HIS A 223 -16.96 11.79 -0.96
CA HIS A 223 -16.85 10.66 -1.88
C HIS A 223 -16.34 9.41 -1.17
N SER A 224 -16.40 8.26 -1.82
CA SER A 224 -15.82 7.02 -1.31
C SER A 224 -14.32 7.19 -0.99
N PRO A 225 -13.81 6.67 0.15
CA PRO A 225 -12.38 6.72 0.47
C PRO A 225 -11.54 5.75 -0.39
N ASN A 226 -12.09 5.26 -1.50
CA ASN A 226 -11.41 4.38 -2.43
C ASN A 226 -11.03 5.12 -3.73
N PRO A 227 -9.78 5.57 -3.88
CA PRO A 227 -9.35 6.32 -5.06
C PRO A 227 -9.35 5.53 -6.38
N LEU A 228 -9.49 4.19 -6.34
CA LEU A 228 -9.68 3.37 -7.55
C LEU A 228 -11.05 3.57 -8.19
N LYS A 229 -12.05 4.00 -7.43
CA LYS A 229 -13.37 4.29 -7.96
C LYS A 229 -13.35 5.61 -8.74
N ALA A 230 -13.96 5.62 -9.94
CA ALA A 230 -13.96 6.80 -10.80
C ALA A 230 -14.63 8.00 -10.12
N GLU A 231 -15.77 7.77 -9.45
CA GLU A 231 -16.51 8.80 -8.75
C GLU A 231 -15.70 9.50 -7.64
N ALA A 232 -14.77 8.78 -6.99
CA ALA A 232 -13.92 9.36 -5.96
C ALA A 232 -12.92 10.38 -6.52
N ARG A 233 -12.57 10.27 -7.79
CA ARG A 233 -11.58 11.15 -8.44
C ARG A 233 -12.20 12.34 -9.20
N GLU A 234 -13.52 12.38 -9.35
CA GLU A 234 -14.21 13.42 -10.15
C GLU A 234 -13.92 14.84 -9.63
N GLN A 235 -13.98 15.02 -8.31
CA GLN A 235 -13.76 16.33 -7.68
C GLN A 235 -12.34 16.83 -7.92
N ILE A 236 -11.32 16.03 -7.66
CA ILE A 236 -9.93 16.45 -7.86
C ILE A 236 -9.57 16.62 -9.33
N ALA A 237 -10.12 15.79 -10.22
CA ALA A 237 -9.96 15.93 -11.66
C ALA A 237 -10.57 17.24 -12.20
N ALA A 238 -11.78 17.59 -11.74
CA ALA A 238 -12.41 18.87 -12.06
C ALA A 238 -11.58 20.05 -11.54
N LEU A 239 -11.13 20.00 -10.28
CA LEU A 239 -10.33 21.03 -9.65
C LEU A 239 -9.01 21.29 -10.40
N VAL A 240 -8.35 20.22 -10.86
CA VAL A 240 -7.11 20.32 -11.67
C VAL A 240 -7.38 21.06 -12.96
N ARG A 241 -8.44 20.70 -13.70
CA ARG A 241 -8.82 21.36 -14.95
C ARG A 241 -9.21 22.83 -14.76
N GLU A 242 -10.09 23.11 -13.79
CA GLU A 242 -10.63 24.45 -13.54
C GLU A 242 -9.55 25.44 -13.12
N LYS A 243 -8.61 25.01 -12.29
CA LYS A 243 -7.52 25.88 -11.80
C LYS A 243 -6.25 25.81 -12.66
N GLY A 244 -6.23 24.99 -13.70
CA GLY A 244 -5.05 24.77 -14.56
C GLY A 244 -3.85 24.31 -13.76
N LEU A 245 -4.04 23.29 -12.88
CA LEU A 245 -2.98 22.74 -12.05
C LEU A 245 -2.13 21.74 -12.87
N ASP A 246 -0.92 21.47 -12.39
CA ASP A 246 0.00 20.54 -13.03
C ASP A 246 -0.40 19.07 -12.80
N CYS A 247 -1.08 18.79 -11.67
CA CYS A 247 -1.61 17.47 -11.30
C CYS A 247 -2.49 17.54 -10.05
N GLY A 248 -3.11 16.42 -9.70
CA GLY A 248 -3.76 16.18 -8.43
C GLY A 248 -3.32 14.85 -7.82
N VAL A 249 -3.23 14.77 -6.50
CA VAL A 249 -3.01 13.55 -5.73
C VAL A 249 -4.18 13.31 -4.79
N ILE A 250 -4.67 12.06 -4.72
CA ILE A 250 -5.74 11.63 -3.83
C ILE A 250 -5.24 10.47 -2.97
N PHE A 251 -5.51 10.54 -1.66
CA PHE A 251 -5.19 9.50 -0.68
C PHE A 251 -6.42 8.64 -0.37
N ASP A 252 -6.19 7.42 0.08
CA ASP A 252 -7.26 6.60 0.67
C ASP A 252 -7.46 6.92 2.16
N GLY A 253 -8.43 6.23 2.79
CA GLY A 253 -8.89 6.57 4.14
C GLY A 253 -7.81 6.54 5.23
N ASP A 254 -6.83 5.65 5.16
CA ASP A 254 -5.74 5.51 6.14
C ASP A 254 -4.35 5.93 5.61
N ALA A 255 -4.33 6.51 4.39
CA ALA A 255 -3.17 7.12 3.74
C ALA A 255 -1.98 6.18 3.49
N ASP A 256 -2.22 4.88 3.36
CA ASP A 256 -1.20 3.93 2.90
C ASP A 256 -1.10 3.86 1.37
N ARG A 257 -2.06 4.46 0.65
CA ARG A 257 -2.10 4.59 -0.82
C ARG A 257 -2.21 6.03 -1.27
N CYS A 258 -1.66 6.30 -2.46
CA CYS A 258 -1.95 7.52 -3.21
C CYS A 258 -2.14 7.23 -4.69
N MET A 259 -2.99 8.03 -5.34
CA MET A 259 -3.24 7.98 -6.77
C MET A 259 -3.22 9.38 -7.36
N PHE A 260 -3.05 9.47 -8.67
CA PHE A 260 -2.83 10.73 -9.35
C PHE A 260 -3.77 10.95 -10.52
N VAL A 261 -4.05 12.24 -10.77
CA VAL A 261 -4.57 12.73 -12.04
C VAL A 261 -3.54 13.70 -12.64
N ASP A 262 -3.40 13.67 -13.95
CA ASP A 262 -2.50 14.56 -14.69
C ASP A 262 -3.08 15.97 -14.87
N GLU A 263 -2.40 16.86 -15.60
CA GLU A 263 -2.81 18.24 -15.85
C GLU A 263 -4.12 18.36 -16.66
N LYS A 264 -4.57 17.26 -17.28
CA LYS A 264 -5.86 17.19 -17.99
C LYS A 264 -6.98 16.67 -17.09
N GLY A 265 -6.66 16.27 -15.86
CA GLY A 265 -7.56 15.57 -14.95
C GLY A 265 -7.79 14.10 -15.35
N GLU A 266 -6.91 13.54 -16.18
CA GLU A 266 -6.98 12.13 -16.55
C GLU A 266 -6.26 11.26 -15.49
N PHE A 267 -6.84 10.10 -15.18
CA PHE A 267 -6.31 9.19 -14.19
C PHE A 267 -5.01 8.55 -14.65
N VAL A 268 -3.97 8.66 -13.83
CA VAL A 268 -2.69 7.97 -14.05
C VAL A 268 -2.74 6.62 -13.35
N GLN A 269 -2.65 5.54 -14.10
CA GLN A 269 -2.65 4.19 -13.53
C GLN A 269 -1.51 4.02 -12.53
N PRO A 270 -1.78 3.52 -11.31
CA PRO A 270 -0.76 3.46 -10.25
C PRO A 270 0.46 2.61 -10.59
N ASP A 271 0.28 1.53 -11.33
CA ASP A 271 1.38 0.67 -11.77
C ASP A 271 2.35 1.35 -12.74
N TYR A 272 1.88 2.31 -13.54
CA TYR A 272 2.75 3.15 -14.39
C TYR A 272 3.69 4.05 -13.56
N LEU A 273 3.34 4.34 -12.32
CA LEU A 273 4.13 5.16 -11.41
C LEU A 273 5.22 4.38 -10.66
N ILE A 274 5.20 3.04 -10.70
CA ILE A 274 6.24 2.21 -10.05
C ILE A 274 7.65 2.58 -10.55
N PRO A 275 7.95 2.66 -11.86
CA PRO A 275 9.26 3.12 -12.32
C PRO A 275 9.58 4.56 -11.95
N VAL A 276 8.58 5.45 -11.81
CA VAL A 276 8.79 6.83 -11.35
C VAL A 276 9.25 6.85 -9.90
N VAL A 277 8.59 6.07 -9.03
CA VAL A 277 8.98 5.87 -7.63
C VAL A 277 10.39 5.28 -7.54
N ALA A 278 10.69 4.24 -8.32
CA ALA A 278 12.00 3.62 -8.35
C ALA A 278 13.11 4.61 -8.74
N LYS A 279 12.89 5.42 -9.76
CA LYS A 279 13.81 6.47 -10.21
C LYS A 279 14.06 7.52 -9.12
N ALA A 280 13.01 7.95 -8.42
CA ALA A 280 13.12 8.92 -7.35
C ALA A 280 13.88 8.35 -6.14
N THR A 281 13.59 7.10 -5.76
CA THR A 281 14.23 6.40 -4.63
C THR A 281 15.73 6.20 -4.87
N MET A 282 16.13 5.72 -6.04
CA MET A 282 17.55 5.53 -6.37
C MET A 282 18.36 6.83 -6.34
N ARG A 283 17.80 7.93 -6.83
CA ARG A 283 18.45 9.25 -6.81
C ARG A 283 18.59 9.81 -5.39
N GLY A 284 17.57 9.63 -4.54
CA GLY A 284 17.65 10.03 -3.14
C GLY A 284 18.80 9.35 -2.41
N GLY A 285 19.05 8.08 -2.65
CA GLY A 285 20.19 7.34 -2.10
C GLY A 285 21.56 7.84 -2.57
N GLU A 286 21.69 8.31 -3.84
CA GLU A 286 22.93 8.92 -4.35
C GLU A 286 23.18 10.30 -3.77
N ASP A 287 22.14 11.10 -3.57
CA ASP A 287 22.24 12.44 -3.01
C ASP A 287 22.68 12.37 -1.53
N VAL A 288 22.17 11.45 -0.74
CA VAL A 288 22.59 11.24 0.66
C VAL A 288 24.05 10.79 0.74
N ARG A 289 24.50 9.89 -0.15
CA ARG A 289 25.92 9.45 -0.19
C ARG A 289 26.87 10.62 -0.50
N ARG A 290 26.53 11.50 -1.45
CA ARG A 290 27.34 12.67 -1.80
C ARG A 290 27.42 13.69 -0.66
N GLU A 291 26.31 13.91 0.06
CA GLU A 291 26.32 14.83 1.23
C GLU A 291 27.16 14.28 2.39
N THR A 292 27.19 12.98 2.61
CA THR A 292 28.04 12.35 3.63
C THR A 292 29.51 12.29 3.21
N GLU A 293 29.82 12.14 1.93
CA GLU A 293 31.19 12.21 1.39
C GLU A 293 31.75 13.64 1.43
N ASP A 294 30.92 14.66 1.25
CA ASP A 294 31.33 16.07 1.31
C ASP A 294 31.55 16.58 2.75
N GLN A 295 30.91 15.94 3.75
CA GLN A 295 31.10 16.25 5.18
C GLN A 295 32.20 15.43 5.85
N GLY A 296 32.67 14.36 5.22
CA GLY A 296 33.64 13.42 5.76
C GLY A 296 34.92 13.32 4.96
N LYS A 297 35.76 14.38 4.92
CA LYS A 297 37.19 14.19 4.65
C LYS A 297 37.85 13.63 5.91
N ASP A 298 37.75 12.32 6.13
CA ASP A 298 38.55 11.61 7.11
C ASP A 298 39.52 10.66 6.39
N GLU A 299 40.82 10.93 6.59
CA GLU A 299 41.98 10.36 5.88
C GLU A 299 42.28 8.87 6.17
N ARG A 300 41.30 8.04 6.53
CA ARG A 300 41.51 6.65 6.96
C ARG A 300 40.87 5.57 6.10
N ARG A 301 40.73 5.76 4.78
CA ARG A 301 40.18 4.71 3.91
C ARG A 301 40.95 4.37 2.63
N GLU A 302 42.28 4.57 2.62
CA GLU A 302 43.11 4.21 1.46
C GLU A 302 43.66 2.77 1.43
N THR A 303 43.25 1.85 2.30
CA THR A 303 43.92 0.52 2.39
C THR A 303 43.00 -0.68 2.24
N LEU A 304 41.83 -0.61 1.59
CA LEU A 304 41.00 -1.79 1.35
C LEU A 304 40.38 -1.90 -0.05
N ASP A 305 40.94 -1.22 -1.05
CA ASP A 305 40.45 -1.32 -2.45
C ASP A 305 41.42 -2.04 -3.35
N SER A 306 41.71 -3.33 -3.05
CA SER A 306 42.38 -4.20 -4.01
C SER A 306 41.86 -5.62 -3.88
N GLY A 307 40.89 -6.01 -4.68
CA GLY A 307 40.70 -7.41 -4.99
C GLY A 307 39.33 -8.05 -4.99
N LEU A 308 38.19 -7.34 -4.96
CA LEU A 308 36.91 -7.95 -5.32
C LEU A 308 36.16 -7.01 -6.28
N LYS A 309 36.19 -7.32 -7.56
CA LYS A 309 35.12 -6.88 -8.48
C LYS A 309 33.86 -7.60 -8.02
N SER A 310 33.14 -7.05 -7.01
CA SER A 310 31.80 -7.45 -6.68
C SER A 310 30.94 -7.23 -7.92
N GLN A 311 30.29 -8.26 -8.40
CA GLN A 311 29.19 -8.11 -9.36
C GLN A 311 28.20 -7.16 -8.68
N VAL A 312 28.14 -5.92 -9.13
CA VAL A 312 27.15 -4.94 -8.67
C VAL A 312 25.80 -5.51 -9.08
N SER A 313 25.10 -6.13 -8.13
CA SER A 313 23.76 -6.66 -8.40
C SER A 313 22.86 -5.50 -8.79
N ARG A 314 22.11 -5.66 -9.88
CA ARG A 314 21.16 -4.64 -10.35
C ARG A 314 20.14 -4.35 -9.23
N PRO A 315 19.79 -3.08 -8.97
CA PRO A 315 18.74 -2.76 -8.03
C PRO A 315 17.44 -3.47 -8.40
N ARG A 316 16.77 -4.09 -7.44
CA ARG A 316 15.50 -4.78 -7.65
C ARG A 316 14.33 -3.86 -7.35
N VAL A 317 13.27 -4.00 -8.15
CA VAL A 317 12.00 -3.27 -7.98
C VAL A 317 10.86 -4.29 -8.04
N ILE A 318 10.09 -4.41 -6.94
CA ILE A 318 8.95 -5.33 -6.93
C ILE A 318 7.73 -4.70 -7.61
N HIS A 319 6.93 -5.54 -8.26
CA HIS A 319 5.66 -5.14 -8.88
C HIS A 319 4.66 -6.29 -8.83
N ASP A 320 3.37 -6.02 -8.74
CA ASP A 320 2.38 -7.09 -8.70
C ASP A 320 2.11 -7.71 -10.09
N VAL A 321 1.44 -8.87 -10.09
CA VAL A 321 1.10 -9.63 -11.31
C VAL A 321 0.24 -8.86 -12.32
N ARG A 322 -0.34 -7.73 -11.95
CA ARG A 322 -1.22 -6.90 -12.77
C ARG A 322 -0.49 -5.77 -13.48
N THR A 323 0.78 -5.58 -13.16
CA THR A 323 1.59 -4.46 -13.68
C THR A 323 1.74 -4.54 -15.20
N SER A 324 1.56 -3.38 -15.84
CA SER A 324 1.73 -3.18 -17.27
C SER A 324 3.15 -3.53 -17.74
N ARG A 325 3.24 -4.10 -18.95
CA ARG A 325 4.51 -4.36 -19.62
C ARG A 325 5.31 -3.08 -19.82
N GLY A 326 4.65 -1.94 -20.13
CA GLY A 326 5.32 -0.66 -20.27
C GLY A 326 6.06 -0.21 -19.00
N ALA A 327 5.48 -0.43 -17.82
CA ALA A 327 6.14 -0.15 -16.54
C ALA A 327 7.32 -1.11 -16.28
N ILE A 328 7.16 -2.40 -16.58
CA ILE A 328 8.21 -3.42 -16.44
C ILE A 328 9.40 -3.13 -17.35
N GLU A 329 9.15 -2.74 -18.59
CA GLU A 329 10.18 -2.37 -19.55
C GLU A 329 10.94 -1.11 -19.13
N GLU A 330 10.23 -0.10 -18.58
CA GLU A 330 10.87 1.09 -18.06
C GLU A 330 11.78 0.78 -16.87
N ILE A 331 11.36 -0.12 -15.95
CA ILE A 331 12.22 -0.61 -14.86
C ILE A 331 13.51 -1.24 -15.43
N ARG A 332 13.39 -2.08 -16.44
CA ARG A 332 14.57 -2.69 -17.12
C ARG A 332 15.44 -1.66 -17.80
N ARG A 333 14.84 -0.66 -18.49
CA ARG A 333 15.54 0.44 -19.17
C ARG A 333 16.35 1.29 -18.19
N MET A 334 15.91 1.42 -16.96
CA MET A 334 16.66 2.08 -15.88
C MET A 334 17.82 1.23 -15.33
N GLY A 335 18.05 0.02 -15.84
CA GLY A 335 19.07 -0.90 -15.36
C GLY A 335 18.66 -1.69 -14.11
N CYS A 336 17.39 -1.66 -13.72
CA CYS A 336 16.86 -2.40 -12.59
C CYS A 336 16.34 -3.78 -12.99
N GLU A 337 16.25 -4.68 -12.03
CA GLU A 337 15.63 -6.01 -12.15
C GLU A 337 14.19 -5.95 -11.64
N PRO A 338 13.15 -6.11 -12.49
CA PRO A 338 11.78 -6.22 -12.02
C PRO A 338 11.53 -7.59 -11.37
N VAL A 339 10.91 -7.61 -10.20
CA VAL A 339 10.54 -8.82 -9.46
C VAL A 339 9.03 -8.86 -9.29
N MET A 340 8.37 -9.85 -9.93
CA MET A 340 6.92 -10.02 -9.86
C MET A 340 6.51 -10.66 -8.53
N VAL A 341 5.46 -10.10 -7.89
CA VAL A 341 4.91 -10.55 -6.60
C VAL A 341 3.40 -10.79 -6.68
N PRO A 342 2.81 -11.59 -5.78
CA PRO A 342 1.36 -11.68 -5.63
C PRO A 342 0.75 -10.34 -5.25
N VAL A 343 -0.56 -10.19 -5.50
CA VAL A 343 -1.32 -9.00 -5.08
C VAL A 343 -1.49 -8.98 -3.56
N GLY A 344 -1.16 -7.85 -2.95
CA GLY A 344 -1.46 -7.55 -1.55
C GLY A 344 -0.22 -7.28 -0.70
N HIS A 345 -0.34 -6.26 0.15
CA HIS A 345 0.73 -5.75 1.00
C HIS A 345 1.34 -6.80 1.95
N ALA A 346 0.56 -7.82 2.33
CA ALA A 346 1.04 -8.91 3.17
C ALA A 346 2.07 -9.81 2.47
N PHE A 347 2.10 -9.85 1.14
CA PHE A 347 3.11 -10.56 0.34
C PHE A 347 4.24 -9.63 -0.11
N ALA A 348 3.89 -8.43 -0.54
CA ALA A 348 4.87 -7.48 -1.10
C ALA A 348 5.96 -7.10 -0.08
N LYS A 349 5.58 -6.82 1.18
CA LYS A 349 6.51 -6.39 2.24
C LYS A 349 7.59 -7.44 2.58
N PRO A 350 7.25 -8.73 2.85
CA PRO A 350 8.25 -9.77 3.05
C PRO A 350 9.15 -9.97 1.83
N ILE A 351 8.57 -10.05 0.63
CA ILE A 351 9.34 -10.30 -0.60
C ILE A 351 10.29 -9.13 -0.90
N LEU A 352 9.88 -7.88 -0.66
CA LEU A 352 10.77 -6.73 -0.82
C LEU A 352 12.03 -6.88 0.06
N ARG A 353 11.85 -7.29 1.33
CA ARG A 353 12.96 -7.50 2.26
C ARG A 353 13.83 -8.69 1.89
N GLU A 354 13.21 -9.83 1.55
CA GLU A 354 13.90 -11.07 1.16
C GLU A 354 14.74 -10.89 -0.11
N THR A 355 14.20 -10.14 -1.07
CA THR A 355 14.90 -9.88 -2.33
C THR A 355 15.90 -8.73 -2.25
N GLY A 356 15.85 -7.93 -1.18
CA GLY A 356 16.63 -6.71 -1.07
C GLY A 356 16.23 -5.64 -2.10
N ALA A 357 14.96 -5.67 -2.55
CA ALA A 357 14.48 -4.67 -3.49
C ALA A 357 14.45 -3.28 -2.87
N VAL A 358 14.81 -2.26 -3.65
CA VAL A 358 14.91 -0.87 -3.17
C VAL A 358 13.54 -0.25 -2.95
N CYS A 359 12.56 -0.63 -3.77
CA CYS A 359 11.18 -0.18 -3.69
C CYS A 359 10.28 -1.06 -4.55
N GLY A 360 9.02 -0.73 -4.62
CA GLY A 360 8.06 -1.32 -5.54
C GLY A 360 6.67 -0.74 -5.40
N GLY A 361 5.70 -1.37 -6.06
CA GLY A 361 4.30 -0.93 -5.96
C GLY A 361 3.32 -1.92 -6.57
N GLU A 362 2.04 -1.55 -6.44
CA GLU A 362 0.90 -2.31 -6.91
C GLU A 362 -0.06 -1.46 -7.75
N LEU A 363 -0.83 -2.12 -8.62
CA LEU A 363 -1.96 -1.49 -9.32
C LEU A 363 -2.97 -0.84 -8.34
N ALA A 364 -3.02 -1.32 -7.10
CA ALA A 364 -3.89 -0.79 -6.06
C ALA A 364 -3.42 0.55 -5.45
N GLY A 365 -2.26 1.09 -5.86
CA GLY A 365 -1.74 2.37 -5.39
C GLY A 365 -0.91 2.28 -4.10
N HIS A 366 -0.55 1.08 -3.65
CA HIS A 366 0.48 0.88 -2.63
C HIS A 366 1.87 1.04 -3.25
N TYR A 367 2.76 1.75 -2.56
CA TYR A 367 4.17 1.87 -2.93
C TYR A 367 5.03 1.59 -1.70
N TYR A 368 5.99 0.68 -1.86
CA TYR A 368 6.84 0.12 -0.81
C TYR A 368 8.25 0.67 -0.92
N PHE A 369 8.90 0.92 0.22
CA PHE A 369 10.24 1.50 0.26
C PHE A 369 11.13 0.74 1.24
N SER A 370 12.31 0.32 0.80
CA SER A 370 13.31 -0.29 1.71
C SER A 370 13.75 0.69 2.80
N GLU A 371 13.90 1.97 2.48
CA GLU A 371 14.21 3.06 3.41
C GLU A 371 13.10 3.33 4.43
N PHE A 372 11.88 2.83 4.19
CA PHE A 372 10.75 2.90 5.10
C PHE A 372 10.43 1.50 5.67
N HIS A 373 11.47 0.80 6.14
CA HIS A 373 11.37 -0.55 6.70
C HIS A 373 10.67 -1.57 5.79
N GLY A 374 10.72 -1.39 4.47
CA GLY A 374 10.02 -2.23 3.50
C GLY A 374 8.50 -2.08 3.52
N CYS A 375 7.99 -1.04 4.15
CA CYS A 375 6.55 -0.77 4.24
C CYS A 375 6.07 0.19 3.16
N ASP A 376 4.76 0.24 2.99
CA ASP A 376 4.07 1.18 2.10
C ASP A 376 3.79 2.51 2.80
N SER A 377 3.81 3.59 2.02
CA SER A 377 3.43 4.92 2.47
C SER A 377 2.92 5.76 1.30
N GLY A 378 1.64 6.13 1.34
CA GLY A 378 1.05 7.01 0.34
C GLY A 378 1.69 8.39 0.32
N VAL A 379 2.00 8.95 1.50
CA VAL A 379 2.62 10.28 1.62
C VAL A 379 4.05 10.30 1.07
N LEU A 380 4.87 9.29 1.41
CA LEU A 380 6.23 9.19 0.87
C LEU A 380 6.21 9.00 -0.65
N ALA A 381 5.30 8.16 -1.15
CA ALA A 381 5.10 7.97 -2.59
C ALA A 381 4.68 9.27 -3.28
N ALA A 382 3.74 10.01 -2.70
CA ALA A 382 3.30 11.30 -3.23
C ALA A 382 4.46 12.29 -3.33
N LEU A 383 5.29 12.42 -2.31
CA LEU A 383 6.50 13.26 -2.33
C LEU A 383 7.45 12.83 -3.46
N ARG A 384 7.73 11.52 -3.59
CA ARG A 384 8.65 11.00 -4.62
C ARG A 384 8.12 11.26 -6.04
N ILE A 385 6.84 11.01 -6.29
CA ILE A 385 6.21 11.20 -7.60
C ILE A 385 6.13 12.70 -7.95
N LEU A 386 5.63 13.55 -7.04
CA LEU A 386 5.57 15.01 -7.24
C LEU A 386 6.96 15.59 -7.53
N GLY A 387 8.00 15.08 -6.87
CA GLY A 387 9.39 15.48 -7.15
C GLY A 387 9.81 15.20 -8.58
N GLU A 388 9.44 14.06 -9.18
CA GLU A 388 9.75 13.76 -10.58
C GLU A 388 8.85 14.57 -11.55
N VAL A 389 7.58 14.83 -11.21
CA VAL A 389 6.69 15.74 -11.95
C VAL A 389 7.27 17.14 -11.99
N ALA A 390 7.77 17.67 -10.85
CA ALA A 390 8.39 18.98 -10.78
C ALA A 390 9.67 19.08 -11.65
N LYS A 391 10.49 18.02 -11.66
CA LYS A 391 11.67 17.93 -12.54
C LYS A 391 11.26 17.86 -14.03
N ALA A 392 10.20 17.15 -14.36
CA ALA A 392 9.66 17.10 -15.72
C ALA A 392 9.21 18.51 -16.16
N LYS A 393 8.44 19.20 -15.32
CA LYS A 393 8.00 20.57 -15.57
C LYS A 393 9.17 21.54 -15.77
N ALA A 394 10.21 21.45 -14.96
CA ALA A 394 11.41 22.27 -15.12
C ALA A 394 12.13 22.00 -16.46
N ASN A 395 11.93 20.84 -17.07
CA ASN A 395 12.40 20.48 -18.40
C ASN A 395 11.34 20.68 -19.50
N GLY A 396 10.30 21.48 -19.25
CA GLY A 396 9.28 21.83 -20.22
C GLY A 396 8.29 20.71 -20.57
N LYS A 397 8.16 19.65 -19.73
CA LYS A 397 7.23 18.55 -19.93
C LYS A 397 6.09 18.60 -18.91
N THR A 398 4.88 18.32 -19.34
CA THR A 398 3.75 18.09 -18.47
C THR A 398 3.79 16.69 -17.84
N PHE A 399 2.93 16.40 -16.88
CA PHE A 399 2.86 15.07 -16.26
C PHE A 399 2.46 14.00 -17.29
N SER A 400 1.43 14.26 -18.09
CA SER A 400 1.02 13.33 -19.14
C SER A 400 2.15 13.05 -20.13
N GLN A 401 2.91 14.08 -20.53
CA GLN A 401 4.08 13.92 -21.40
C GLN A 401 5.23 13.14 -20.75
N MET A 402 5.41 13.29 -19.44
CA MET A 402 6.37 12.48 -18.69
C MET A 402 5.99 10.99 -18.69
N MET A 403 4.69 10.70 -18.61
CA MET A 403 4.18 9.32 -18.56
C MET A 403 4.08 8.65 -19.94
N GLN A 404 4.06 9.40 -21.04
CA GLN A 404 3.88 8.89 -22.41
C GLN A 404 4.80 7.69 -22.76
N PRO A 405 6.09 7.65 -22.38
CA PRO A 405 6.96 6.52 -22.66
C PRO A 405 6.54 5.21 -21.97
N ILE A 406 5.70 5.28 -20.94
CA ILE A 406 5.22 4.14 -20.16
C ILE A 406 3.78 3.81 -20.53
N SER A 407 2.88 4.80 -20.44
CA SER A 407 1.44 4.64 -20.60
C SER A 407 0.98 4.62 -22.06
N GLY A 408 1.77 5.15 -22.99
CA GLY A 408 1.41 5.27 -24.41
C GLY A 408 1.87 4.08 -25.27
N VAL A 409 2.46 3.04 -24.67
CA VAL A 409 3.08 1.93 -25.43
C VAL A 409 2.10 0.79 -25.67
N TYR A 410 1.29 0.47 -24.66
CA TYR A 410 0.35 -0.65 -24.68
C TYR A 410 -1.07 -0.17 -24.39
N ALA A 411 -2.06 -0.87 -24.99
CA ALA A 411 -3.47 -0.70 -24.68
C ALA A 411 -3.84 -1.69 -23.56
N ASN A 412 -4.45 -1.19 -22.47
CA ASN A 412 -4.78 -1.98 -21.29
C ASN A 412 -6.29 -1.89 -20.98
N SER A 413 -6.92 -3.04 -20.66
CA SER A 413 -8.36 -3.12 -20.35
C SER A 413 -8.73 -2.52 -18.99
N GLY A 414 -7.77 -2.29 -18.11
CA GLY A 414 -8.01 -2.19 -16.68
C GLY A 414 -8.47 -3.52 -16.07
N GLU A 415 -8.64 -3.57 -14.74
CA GLU A 415 -9.13 -4.76 -14.05
C GLU A 415 -10.65 -4.87 -14.20
N MET A 416 -11.10 -5.94 -14.85
CA MET A 416 -12.51 -6.26 -15.08
C MET A 416 -12.99 -7.28 -14.05
N ASN A 417 -14.12 -7.01 -13.39
CA ASN A 417 -14.68 -7.85 -12.34
C ASN A 417 -15.92 -8.61 -12.84
N PHE A 418 -15.96 -9.93 -12.63
CA PHE A 418 -17.06 -10.80 -13.06
C PHE A 418 -17.60 -11.56 -11.84
N LYS A 419 -18.93 -11.53 -11.70
CA LYS A 419 -19.63 -12.31 -10.70
C LYS A 419 -20.03 -13.65 -11.34
N VAL A 420 -19.36 -14.72 -10.95
CA VAL A 420 -19.59 -16.09 -11.47
C VAL A 420 -19.77 -17.06 -10.31
N GLU A 421 -20.61 -18.08 -10.51
CA GLU A 421 -20.87 -19.09 -9.48
C GLU A 421 -19.65 -20.01 -9.28
N ASP A 422 -19.16 -20.61 -10.36
CA ASP A 422 -17.97 -21.45 -10.35
C ASP A 422 -16.78 -20.75 -11.03
N LYS A 423 -15.91 -20.18 -10.18
CA LYS A 423 -14.71 -19.47 -10.64
C LYS A 423 -13.69 -20.41 -11.28
N ASP A 424 -13.59 -21.67 -10.84
CA ASP A 424 -12.63 -22.63 -11.39
C ASP A 424 -13.05 -23.07 -12.78
N ALA A 425 -14.34 -23.38 -12.97
CA ALA A 425 -14.88 -23.68 -14.29
C ALA A 425 -14.74 -22.47 -15.25
N ALA A 426 -14.99 -21.24 -14.78
CA ALA A 426 -14.81 -20.05 -15.59
C ALA A 426 -13.33 -19.84 -16.01
N ILE A 427 -12.38 -20.02 -15.08
CA ILE A 427 -10.95 -19.97 -15.40
C ILE A 427 -10.59 -21.03 -16.45
N ALA A 428 -11.07 -22.27 -16.30
CA ALA A 428 -10.81 -23.35 -17.26
C ALA A 428 -11.33 -23.00 -18.67
N ARG A 429 -12.54 -22.42 -18.78
CA ARG A 429 -13.09 -21.97 -20.06
C ARG A 429 -12.28 -20.86 -20.69
N VAL A 430 -11.86 -19.88 -19.89
CA VAL A 430 -10.99 -18.77 -20.38
C VAL A 430 -9.66 -19.29 -20.89
N LEU A 431 -9.03 -20.25 -20.20
CA LEU A 431 -7.76 -20.84 -20.63
C LEU A 431 -7.93 -21.66 -21.91
N ALA A 432 -9.01 -22.43 -22.05
CA ALA A 432 -9.32 -23.18 -23.26
C ALA A 432 -9.57 -22.24 -24.45
N SER A 433 -10.33 -21.17 -24.23
CA SER A 433 -10.60 -20.16 -25.26
C SER A 433 -9.32 -19.41 -25.66
N ALA A 434 -8.47 -19.06 -24.70
CA ALA A 434 -7.18 -18.45 -24.97
C ALA A 434 -6.28 -19.39 -25.81
N ALA A 435 -6.19 -20.66 -25.46
CA ALA A 435 -5.40 -21.66 -26.21
C ALA A 435 -5.90 -21.91 -27.63
N ALA A 436 -7.22 -21.77 -27.85
CA ALA A 436 -7.83 -21.98 -29.17
C ALA A 436 -7.74 -20.74 -30.09
N SER A 437 -7.72 -19.52 -29.52
CA SER A 437 -7.97 -18.29 -30.28
C SER A 437 -6.87 -17.24 -30.19
N LEU A 438 -5.96 -17.34 -29.22
CA LEU A 438 -4.81 -16.43 -29.07
C LEU A 438 -3.54 -17.07 -29.63
N PRO A 439 -2.48 -16.28 -29.90
CA PRO A 439 -1.18 -16.80 -30.34
C PRO A 439 -0.57 -17.81 -29.34
N PRO A 440 0.49 -18.54 -29.72
CA PRO A 440 1.22 -19.38 -28.77
C PRO A 440 1.78 -18.54 -27.61
N PRO A 441 1.66 -18.99 -26.35
CA PRO A 441 2.18 -18.26 -25.21
C PRO A 441 3.71 -18.31 -25.16
N VAL A 442 4.34 -17.20 -24.77
CA VAL A 442 5.79 -17.08 -24.52
C VAL A 442 6.14 -17.61 -23.13
N SER A 443 5.31 -17.29 -22.13
CA SER A 443 5.50 -17.77 -20.77
C SER A 443 4.19 -17.77 -19.98
N ARG A 444 4.19 -18.49 -18.86
CA ARG A 444 3.05 -18.59 -17.94
C ARG A 444 3.55 -18.52 -16.50
N SER A 445 2.86 -17.75 -15.67
CA SER A 445 3.07 -17.63 -14.24
C SER A 445 1.80 -17.91 -13.46
N GLU A 446 1.93 -18.58 -12.30
CA GLU A 446 0.84 -18.92 -11.39
C GLU A 446 1.06 -18.34 -9.98
N ILE A 447 1.79 -17.22 -9.90
CA ILE A 447 2.12 -16.56 -8.62
C ILE A 447 0.84 -16.06 -7.90
N ASP A 448 -0.11 -15.48 -8.67
CA ASP A 448 -1.44 -15.09 -8.17
C ASP A 448 -2.45 -15.17 -9.33
N GLY A 449 -3.26 -16.20 -9.32
CA GLY A 449 -4.03 -16.60 -10.49
C GLY A 449 -3.12 -17.08 -11.61
N ILE A 450 -3.51 -16.82 -12.85
CA ILE A 450 -2.77 -17.24 -14.04
C ILE A 450 -2.47 -16.02 -14.90
N ARG A 451 -1.19 -15.70 -15.07
CA ARG A 451 -0.72 -14.71 -16.03
C ARG A 451 -0.02 -15.41 -17.18
N ILE A 452 -0.46 -15.11 -18.40
CA ILE A 452 0.08 -15.65 -19.64
C ILE A 452 0.64 -14.50 -20.46
N GLU A 453 1.91 -14.60 -20.82
CA GLU A 453 2.59 -13.64 -21.72
C GLU A 453 2.57 -14.15 -23.15
N TYR A 454 2.34 -13.24 -24.08
CA TYR A 454 2.42 -13.43 -25.53
C TYR A 454 3.36 -12.37 -26.10
N ASP A 455 3.83 -12.51 -27.32
CA ASP A 455 4.64 -11.47 -27.96
C ASP A 455 3.88 -10.14 -28.05
N GLU A 456 2.60 -10.20 -28.35
CA GLU A 456 1.73 -9.03 -28.59
C GLU A 456 1.02 -8.49 -27.35
N GLY A 457 1.11 -9.17 -26.19
CA GLY A 457 0.39 -8.75 -24.99
C GLY A 457 0.45 -9.76 -23.86
N TRP A 458 -0.41 -9.58 -22.87
CA TRP A 458 -0.57 -10.53 -21.77
C TRP A 458 -2.01 -10.55 -21.22
N VAL A 459 -2.33 -11.64 -20.55
CA VAL A 459 -3.61 -11.86 -19.89
C VAL A 459 -3.36 -12.29 -18.44
N ASN A 460 -4.06 -11.73 -17.47
CA ASN A 460 -4.11 -12.24 -16.10
C ASN A 460 -5.56 -12.53 -15.72
N ILE A 461 -5.81 -13.76 -15.26
CA ILE A 461 -7.10 -14.17 -14.70
C ILE A 461 -6.89 -14.71 -13.29
N ARG A 462 -7.64 -14.20 -12.30
CA ARG A 462 -7.48 -14.58 -10.91
C ARG A 462 -8.77 -14.47 -10.11
N LYS A 463 -8.86 -15.23 -9.04
CA LYS A 463 -9.90 -15.05 -8.02
C LYS A 463 -9.54 -13.84 -7.15
N SER A 464 -10.51 -13.00 -6.80
CA SER A 464 -10.26 -11.98 -5.78
C SER A 464 -10.07 -12.63 -4.41
N ASN A 465 -9.07 -12.16 -3.66
CA ASN A 465 -8.79 -12.67 -2.30
C ASN A 465 -9.71 -12.06 -1.23
N THR A 466 -10.37 -10.94 -1.55
CA THR A 466 -11.19 -10.17 -0.60
C THR A 466 -12.67 -10.12 -0.97
N GLU A 467 -13.00 -10.33 -2.26
CA GLU A 467 -14.35 -10.17 -2.80
C GLU A 467 -14.78 -11.40 -3.60
N PRO A 468 -16.09 -11.64 -3.80
CA PRO A 468 -16.60 -12.81 -4.53
C PRO A 468 -16.50 -12.68 -6.05
N TYR A 469 -15.46 -12.05 -6.58
CA TYR A 469 -15.26 -11.80 -8.01
C TYR A 469 -14.16 -12.66 -8.63
N LEU A 470 -14.34 -12.97 -9.91
CA LEU A 470 -13.27 -13.35 -10.83
C LEU A 470 -12.77 -12.08 -11.53
N ARG A 471 -11.47 -11.89 -11.64
CA ARG A 471 -10.83 -10.69 -12.19
C ARG A 471 -10.04 -11.03 -13.43
N LEU A 472 -10.20 -10.23 -14.47
CA LEU A 472 -9.49 -10.36 -15.74
C LEU A 472 -8.84 -9.03 -16.11
N ILE A 473 -7.57 -9.08 -16.50
CA ILE A 473 -6.86 -7.97 -17.15
C ILE A 473 -6.27 -8.48 -18.45
N VAL A 474 -6.37 -7.66 -19.49
CA VAL A 474 -5.77 -7.89 -20.80
C VAL A 474 -4.99 -6.65 -21.18
N GLU A 475 -3.77 -6.82 -21.66
CA GLU A 475 -2.95 -5.74 -22.24
C GLU A 475 -2.39 -6.20 -23.55
N CYS A 476 -2.44 -5.36 -24.57
CA CYS A 476 -1.93 -5.64 -25.92
C CYS A 476 -1.17 -4.44 -26.49
N ASP A 477 -0.36 -4.72 -27.52
CA ASP A 477 0.39 -3.70 -28.28
C ASP A 477 -0.53 -2.73 -29.05
N THR A 478 -1.78 -3.13 -29.37
CA THR A 478 -2.75 -2.28 -30.07
C THR A 478 -4.14 -2.33 -29.42
N ALA A 479 -4.88 -1.23 -29.55
CA ALA A 479 -6.26 -1.16 -29.06
C ALA A 479 -7.20 -2.12 -29.82
N GLU A 480 -6.95 -2.38 -31.11
CA GLU A 480 -7.73 -3.33 -31.89
C GLU A 480 -7.57 -4.76 -31.35
N ARG A 481 -6.33 -5.17 -31.11
CA ARG A 481 -6.03 -6.49 -30.53
C ARG A 481 -6.58 -6.62 -29.12
N LEU A 482 -6.47 -5.57 -28.31
CA LEU A 482 -7.08 -5.52 -26.99
C LEU A 482 -8.58 -5.78 -27.05
N GLY A 483 -9.30 -5.11 -27.98
CA GLY A 483 -10.72 -5.30 -28.19
C GLY A 483 -11.08 -6.74 -28.58
N ALA A 484 -10.30 -7.33 -29.53
CA ALA A 484 -10.50 -8.71 -29.97
C ALA A 484 -10.27 -9.73 -28.83
N TRP A 485 -9.13 -9.66 -28.13
CA TRP A 485 -8.81 -10.59 -27.05
C TRP A 485 -9.79 -10.45 -25.88
N THR A 486 -10.12 -9.23 -25.49
CA THR A 486 -11.09 -8.97 -24.42
C THR A 486 -12.46 -9.53 -24.77
N GLY A 487 -12.92 -9.41 -26.03
CA GLY A 487 -14.19 -9.96 -26.50
C GLY A 487 -14.23 -11.49 -26.38
N ILE A 488 -13.19 -12.17 -26.85
CA ILE A 488 -13.05 -13.63 -26.77
C ILE A 488 -13.08 -14.12 -25.32
N LEU A 489 -12.27 -13.50 -24.43
CA LEU A 489 -12.11 -13.96 -23.06
C LEU A 489 -13.35 -13.64 -22.20
N LYS A 490 -13.99 -12.48 -22.40
CA LYS A 490 -15.28 -12.15 -21.76
C LYS A 490 -16.39 -13.12 -22.16
N GLY A 491 -16.45 -13.48 -23.46
CA GLY A 491 -17.39 -14.51 -23.95
C GLY A 491 -17.24 -15.81 -23.18
N ALA A 492 -16.00 -16.30 -23.02
CA ALA A 492 -15.71 -17.53 -22.30
C ALA A 492 -16.04 -17.48 -20.79
N ILE A 493 -16.01 -16.29 -20.16
CA ILE A 493 -16.44 -16.14 -18.75
C ILE A 493 -17.96 -16.27 -18.64
N ASN A 494 -18.71 -15.64 -19.58
CA ASN A 494 -20.16 -15.52 -19.51
C ASN A 494 -20.92 -16.72 -20.11
N ASP A 495 -20.24 -17.61 -20.85
CA ASP A 495 -20.82 -18.82 -21.40
C ASP A 495 -21.09 -19.86 -20.29
N GLU A 496 -22.13 -19.62 -19.49
CA GLU A 496 -22.75 -20.64 -18.67
C GLU A 496 -23.66 -21.50 -19.58
N LYS A 497 -23.09 -22.58 -20.14
CA LYS A 497 -23.87 -23.68 -20.77
C LYS A 497 -23.87 -24.89 -19.90
#